data_8ad897e1087618a10379f8a8d1c26e8b
#
_entry.id   8ad897e1087618a10379f8a8d1c26e8b
#
_cell.length_a   1.000
_cell.length_b   1.000
_cell.length_c   1.000
_cell.angle_alpha   90.00
_cell.angle_beta   90.00
_cell.angle_gamma   90.00
#
_symmetry.space_group_name_H-M   'P 1'
#
loop_
_entity.id
_entity.type
_entity.pdbx_description
1 polymer ?
#
loop_
_entity_poly.entity_id
_entity_poly.type
_entity_poly.pdbx_seq_one_letter_code
_entity_poly.pdbx_strand_id
1 'polypeptide(L)' 'SAIVEYDDFCKSLKKAMKNLSSTQREVIECVKLNQMSVKETAVKLRLKEQTVKNALSAGLKVLKEILKKSLVLILFFVLK' A
#
# COMPACT_ATOMS: atom_id res chain seq x y z
N SER A 1 2.62 -2.33 23.59
CA SER A 1 3.60 -1.28 23.27
C SER A 1 3.53 -0.90 21.79
N ALA A 2 4.10 0.22 21.45
CA ALA A 2 4.12 0.69 20.06
C ALA A 2 4.83 -0.28 19.13
N ILE A 3 5.85 -0.97 19.60
CA ILE A 3 6.61 -1.95 18.82
C ILE A 3 5.73 -3.15 18.49
N VAL A 4 4.97 -3.65 19.45
CA VAL A 4 4.06 -4.77 19.24
C VAL A 4 2.95 -4.38 18.27
N GLU A 5 2.40 -3.18 18.44
CA GLU A 5 1.35 -2.69 17.53
C GLU A 5 1.86 -2.56 16.10
N TYR A 6 3.08 -2.07 15.93
CA TYR A 6 3.66 -1.94 14.60
C TYR A 6 3.88 -3.31 13.96
N ASP A 7 4.40 -4.28 14.73
CA ASP A 7 4.61 -5.63 14.23
C ASP A 7 3.30 -6.29 13.83
N ASP A 8 2.26 -6.14 14.66
CA ASP A 8 0.93 -6.65 14.34
C ASP A 8 0.36 -6.00 13.08
N PHE A 9 0.59 -4.70 12.93
CA PHE A 9 0.16 -4.00 11.72
C PHE A 9 0.86 -4.57 10.48
N CYS A 10 2.17 -4.79 10.55
CA CYS A 10 2.93 -5.35 9.43
C CYS A 10 2.42 -6.73 9.03
N LYS A 11 2.10 -7.58 10.02
CA LYS A 11 1.54 -8.90 9.75
C LYS A 11 0.15 -8.79 9.12
N SER A 12 -0.68 -7.90 9.63
CA SER A 12 -2.01 -7.66 9.08
C SER A 12 -1.93 -7.09 7.67
N LEU A 13 -0.98 -6.19 7.43
CA LEU A 13 -0.76 -5.61 6.11
C LEU A 13 -0.36 -6.69 5.10
N LYS A 14 0.57 -7.55 5.45
CA LYS A 14 0.98 -8.65 4.56
C LYS A 14 -0.18 -9.56 4.21
N LYS A 15 -1.02 -9.88 5.20
CA LYS A 15 -2.22 -10.69 5.00
C LYS A 15 -3.22 -9.98 4.07
N ALA A 16 -3.45 -8.70 4.33
CA ALA A 16 -4.37 -7.91 3.53
C ALA A 16 -3.90 -7.76 2.08
N MET A 17 -2.59 -7.65 1.88
CA MET A 17 -2.02 -7.49 0.55
C MET A 17 -2.24 -8.72 -0.33
N LYS A 18 -2.52 -9.87 0.25
CA LYS A 18 -2.85 -11.06 -0.53
C LYS A 18 -4.20 -10.94 -1.25
N ASN A 19 -5.04 -10.00 -0.84
CA ASN A 19 -6.32 -9.74 -1.49
C ASN A 19 -6.21 -8.79 -2.68
N LEU A 20 -5.01 -8.27 -2.93
CA LEU A 20 -4.76 -7.36 -4.04
C LEU A 20 -4.32 -8.12 -5.28
N SER A 21 -4.58 -7.55 -6.46
CA SER A 21 -3.99 -8.07 -7.69
C SER A 21 -2.48 -7.88 -7.63
N SER A 22 -1.74 -8.60 -8.49
CA SER A 22 -0.28 -8.47 -8.57
C SER A 22 0.12 -7.01 -8.80
N THR A 23 -0.54 -6.34 -9.74
CA THR A 23 -0.23 -4.96 -10.08
C THR A 23 -0.50 -4.03 -8.91
N GLN A 24 -1.64 -4.17 -8.25
CA GLN A 24 -1.97 -3.35 -7.08
C GLN A 24 -0.94 -3.53 -5.97
N ARG A 25 -0.56 -4.77 -5.71
CA ARG A 25 0.43 -5.09 -4.68
C ARG A 25 1.77 -4.46 -4.99
N GLU A 26 2.26 -4.64 -6.21
CA GLU A 26 3.55 -4.08 -6.62
C GLU A 26 3.55 -2.56 -6.55
N VAL A 27 2.47 -1.92 -6.98
CA VAL A 27 2.35 -0.46 -6.94
C VAL A 27 2.37 0.03 -5.48
N ILE A 28 1.63 -0.62 -4.60
CA ILE A 28 1.60 -0.23 -3.19
C ILE A 28 2.96 -0.45 -2.53
N GLU A 29 3.63 -1.55 -2.83
CA GLU A 29 4.98 -1.79 -2.32
C GLU A 29 5.93 -0.69 -2.76
N CYS A 30 5.90 -0.31 -4.03
CA CYS A 30 6.78 0.74 -4.52
C CYS A 30 6.47 2.09 -3.89
N VAL A 31 5.21 2.50 -3.93
CA VAL A 31 4.83 3.86 -3.53
C VAL A 31 4.81 4.03 -2.01
N LYS A 32 4.21 3.09 -1.29
CA LYS A 32 4.01 3.23 0.16
C LYS A 32 5.13 2.63 1.00
N LEU A 33 5.66 1.49 0.61
CA LEU A 33 6.69 0.84 1.41
C LEU A 33 8.09 1.29 1.01
N ASN A 34 8.34 1.50 -0.27
CA ASN A 34 9.65 1.94 -0.77
C ASN A 34 9.72 3.44 -1.03
N GLN A 35 8.63 4.16 -0.80
CA GLN A 35 8.54 5.62 -0.93
C GLN A 35 8.94 6.13 -2.32
N MET A 36 8.65 5.34 -3.35
CA MET A 36 8.87 5.75 -4.72
C MET A 36 7.75 6.67 -5.20
N SER A 37 8.09 7.57 -6.12
CA SER A 37 7.06 8.40 -6.74
C SER A 37 6.24 7.58 -7.74
N VAL A 38 5.09 8.11 -8.15
CA VAL A 38 4.27 7.49 -9.19
C VAL A 38 5.09 7.33 -10.47
N LYS A 39 5.82 8.38 -10.82
CA LYS A 39 6.66 8.38 -12.04
C LYS A 39 7.73 7.29 -11.99
N GLU A 40 8.45 7.19 -10.87
CA GLU A 40 9.47 6.16 -10.69
C GLU A 40 8.88 4.76 -10.72
N THR A 41 7.72 4.58 -10.09
CA THR A 41 7.02 3.30 -10.07
C THR A 41 6.59 2.89 -11.47
N ALA A 42 6.08 3.85 -12.25
CA ALA A 42 5.67 3.59 -13.64
C ALA A 42 6.85 3.09 -14.47
N VAL A 43 8.00 3.72 -14.33
CA VAL A 43 9.21 3.30 -15.04
C VAL A 43 9.63 1.90 -14.61
N LYS A 44 9.69 1.66 -13.29
CA LYS A 44 10.14 0.38 -12.76
C LYS A 44 9.24 -0.77 -13.18
N LEU A 45 7.94 -0.58 -13.15
CA LEU A 45 6.97 -1.62 -13.46
C LEU A 45 6.55 -1.64 -14.93
N ARG A 46 7.09 -0.72 -15.73
CA ARG A 46 6.76 -0.58 -17.16
C ARG A 46 5.27 -0.37 -17.37
N LEU A 47 4.70 0.53 -16.57
CA LEU A 47 3.29 0.90 -16.63
C LEU A 47 3.17 2.38 -16.95
N LYS A 48 1.99 2.78 -17.40
CA LYS A 48 1.67 4.21 -17.56
C LYS A 48 1.42 4.80 -16.17
N GLU A 49 1.74 6.08 -15.99
CA GLU A 49 1.51 6.76 -14.71
C GLU A 49 0.05 6.68 -14.28
N GLN A 50 -0.88 6.83 -15.23
CA GLN A 50 -2.30 6.74 -14.91
C GLN A 50 -2.66 5.33 -14.39
N THR A 51 -2.07 4.30 -14.97
CA THR A 51 -2.28 2.93 -14.51
C THR A 51 -1.78 2.77 -13.07
N VAL A 52 -0.62 3.35 -12.76
CA VAL A 52 -0.07 3.34 -11.40
C VAL A 52 -1.02 4.05 -10.43
N LYS A 53 -1.51 5.23 -10.81
CA LYS A 53 -2.46 5.98 -9.97
C LYS A 53 -3.74 5.19 -9.71
N ASN A 54 -4.28 4.58 -10.74
CA ASN A 54 -5.51 3.79 -10.63
C ASN A 54 -5.30 2.57 -9.72
N ALA A 55 -4.19 1.86 -9.92
CA ALA A 55 -3.87 0.69 -9.11
C ALA A 55 -3.62 1.08 -7.64
N LEU A 56 -2.95 2.21 -7.43
CA LEU A 56 -2.71 2.72 -6.09
C LEU A 56 -4.03 3.03 -5.38
N SER A 57 -4.92 3.79 -6.02
CA SER A 57 -6.22 4.14 -5.45
C SER A 57 -7.06 2.90 -5.14
N ALA A 58 -7.14 1.97 -6.08
CA ALA A 58 -7.93 0.75 -5.90
C ALA A 58 -7.35 -0.12 -4.79
N GLY A 59 -6.03 -0.28 -4.76
CA GLY A 59 -5.37 -1.09 -3.74
C GLY A 59 -5.51 -0.49 -2.36
N LEU A 60 -5.34 0.82 -2.23
CA LEU A 60 -5.49 1.51 -0.93
C LEU A 60 -6.93 1.40 -0.41
N LYS A 61 -7.90 1.45 -1.31
CA LYS A 61 -9.31 1.29 -0.94
C LYS A 61 -9.57 -0.09 -0.34
N VAL A 62 -9.01 -1.14 -0.95
CA VAL A 62 -9.13 -2.50 -0.43
C VAL A 62 -8.48 -2.61 0.94
N LEU A 63 -7.26 -2.10 1.08
CA LEU A 63 -6.55 -2.13 2.36
C LEU A 63 -7.29 -1.37 3.44
N LYS A 64 -7.86 -0.21 3.10
CA LYS A 64 -8.62 0.59 4.04
C LYS A 64 -9.81 -0.19 4.61
N GLU A 65 -10.52 -0.92 3.76
CA GLU A 65 -11.64 -1.73 4.21
C GLU A 65 -11.22 -2.86 5.15
N ILE A 66 -10.08 -3.49 4.87
CA ILE A 66 -9.60 -4.60 5.69
C ILE A 66 -9.02 -4.11 7.02
N LEU A 67 -8.29 -3.00 6.98
CA LEU A 67 -7.51 -2.51 8.13
C LEU A 67 -8.15 -1.33 8.86
N LYS A 68 -9.41 -1.05 8.62
CA LYS A 68 -10.07 0.18 9.07
C LYS A 68 -10.08 0.43 10.59
N LYS A 69 -9.78 -0.56 11.40
CA LYS A 69 -9.75 -0.42 12.87
C LYS A 69 -8.36 -0.17 13.43
N SER A 70 -7.34 -0.08 12.58
CA SER A 70 -5.98 0.14 13.04
C SER A 70 -5.62 1.63 13.06
N LEU A 71 -5.08 2.10 14.20
CA LEU A 71 -4.57 3.47 14.28
C LEU A 71 -3.37 3.68 13.37
N VAL A 72 -2.55 2.63 13.20
CA VAL A 72 -1.37 2.70 12.32
C VAL A 72 -1.79 2.89 10.87
N LEU A 73 -2.99 2.43 10.52
CA LEU A 73 -3.53 2.62 9.18
C LEU A 73 -3.67 4.10 8.82
N ILE A 74 -4.08 4.93 9.77
CA ILE A 74 -4.21 6.37 9.54
C ILE A 74 -2.87 6.94 9.13
N LEU A 75 -1.79 6.54 9.81
CA LEU A 75 -0.44 6.98 9.47
C LEU A 75 -0.03 6.47 8.09
N PHE A 76 -0.37 5.22 7.78
CA PHE A 76 -0.06 4.62 6.48
C PHE A 76 -0.69 5.39 5.32
N PHE A 77 -1.92 5.90 5.50
CA PHE A 77 -2.62 6.66 4.47
C PHE A 77 -2.23 8.13 4.44
N VAL A 78 -1.85 8.71 5.57
CA VAL A 78 -1.48 10.12 5.68
C VAL A 78 -0.04 10.37 5.27
N LEU A 79 0.88 9.51 5.69
CA LEU A 79 2.29 9.63 5.34
C LEU A 79 2.52 9.13 3.91
N LYS A 80 3.22 9.91 3.16
CA LYS A 80 3.62 9.51 1.81
C LYS A 80 4.74 8.51 1.84
#